data_0a9957f9c0886b9e3ea9ea23e9ca6a54
#
_entry.id   0a9957f9c0886b9e3ea9ea23e9ca6a54
#
_cell.length_a   1.000
_cell.length_b   1.000
_cell.length_c   1.000
_cell.angle_alpha   90.00
_cell.angle_beta   90.00
_cell.angle_gamma   90.00
#
_symmetry.space_group_name_H-M   'P 1'
#
loop_
_entity.id
_entity.type
_entity.pdbx_description
1 polymer ?
#
loop_
_entity_poly.entity_id
_entity_poly.type
_entity_poly.pdbx_seq_one_letter_code
_entity_poly.pdbx_strand_id
1 'polypeptide(L)'
;AKILDTLKKHNVKATFFVVGNFIETSPDLVKRMVKEGHLVGNHTFTHPDMSEIATEEAFHQELSKLEDLYEKTTGKKMKKYYRPPQGKYSESNLKMAKEMGYHTIFWSLAYVDWYESDQPTREEALEKMVPRIHPGAIVLLHSTSATNAQVLDELLTRWEEKGYSFKRVDQLT
;
A
#
# COMPACT_ATOMS: atom_id res chain seq x y z
N ALA A 1 -8.26 2.24 -11.43
CA ALA A 1 -8.05 1.52 -12.69
C ALA A 1 -6.73 1.91 -13.34
N LYS A 2 -6.50 3.20 -13.63
CA LYS A 2 -5.32 3.71 -14.38
C LYS A 2 -3.97 3.24 -13.83
N ILE A 3 -3.79 3.25 -12.50
CA ILE A 3 -2.56 2.75 -11.85
C ILE A 3 -2.31 1.28 -12.20
N LEU A 4 -3.33 0.43 -12.16
CA LEU A 4 -3.21 -0.99 -12.53
C LEU A 4 -2.86 -1.16 -14.01
N ASP A 5 -3.41 -0.32 -14.89
CA ASP A 5 -3.09 -0.33 -16.32
C ASP A 5 -1.61 0.01 -16.56
N THR A 6 -1.10 1.03 -15.86
CA THR A 6 0.30 1.43 -15.93
C THR A 6 1.24 0.33 -15.38
N LEU A 7 0.92 -0.25 -14.21
CA LEU A 7 1.71 -1.35 -13.66
C LEU A 7 1.75 -2.57 -14.60
N LYS A 8 0.64 -2.86 -15.26
CA LYS A 8 0.57 -3.93 -16.26
C LYS A 8 1.44 -3.62 -17.47
N LYS A 9 1.41 -2.37 -17.98
CA LYS A 9 2.24 -1.91 -19.10
C LYS A 9 3.74 -2.13 -18.82
N HIS A 10 4.20 -1.81 -17.62
CA HIS A 10 5.59 -1.99 -17.19
C HIS A 10 5.92 -3.41 -16.68
N ASN A 11 4.96 -4.31 -16.66
CA ASN A 11 5.10 -5.63 -16.04
C ASN A 11 5.55 -5.58 -14.57
N VAL A 12 5.15 -4.55 -13.84
CA VAL A 12 5.48 -4.33 -12.43
C VAL A 12 4.39 -4.90 -11.53
N LYS A 13 4.80 -5.59 -10.47
CA LYS A 13 3.90 -6.06 -9.41
C LYS A 13 4.13 -5.22 -8.15
N ALA A 14 3.03 -4.61 -7.68
CA ALA A 14 3.03 -3.75 -6.49
C ALA A 14 2.38 -4.44 -5.30
N THR A 15 2.48 -3.80 -4.14
CA THR A 15 1.72 -4.14 -2.94
C THR A 15 0.70 -3.03 -2.67
N PHE A 16 -0.57 -3.39 -2.55
CA PHE A 16 -1.66 -2.49 -2.23
C PHE A 16 -2.11 -2.72 -0.78
N PHE A 17 -1.91 -1.76 0.09
CA PHE A 17 -2.47 -1.79 1.43
C PHE A 17 -3.84 -1.14 1.41
N VAL A 18 -4.87 -1.92 1.70
CA VAL A 18 -6.29 -1.53 1.54
C VAL A 18 -7.01 -1.46 2.87
N VAL A 19 -8.04 -0.62 2.93
CA VAL A 19 -8.95 -0.47 4.08
C VAL A 19 -10.33 -1.05 3.78
N GLY A 20 -11.17 -1.25 4.80
CA GLY A 20 -12.50 -1.84 4.66
C GLY A 20 -13.36 -1.13 3.63
N ASN A 21 -13.51 0.19 3.75
CA ASN A 21 -14.30 0.99 2.82
C ASN A 21 -13.88 0.82 1.35
N PHE A 22 -12.57 0.68 1.08
CA PHE A 22 -12.10 0.48 -0.29
C PHE A 22 -12.53 -0.88 -0.85
N ILE A 23 -12.48 -1.94 -0.05
CA ILE A 23 -12.94 -3.28 -0.47
C ILE A 23 -14.44 -3.26 -0.73
N GLU A 24 -15.22 -2.59 0.13
CA GLU A 24 -16.68 -2.48 0.00
C GLU A 24 -17.11 -1.70 -1.24
N THR A 25 -16.45 -0.58 -1.51
CA THR A 25 -16.84 0.33 -2.60
C THR A 25 -16.22 -0.03 -3.95
N SER A 26 -15.11 -0.76 -3.95
CA SER A 26 -14.35 -1.11 -5.17
C SER A 26 -13.92 -2.58 -5.21
N PRO A 27 -14.84 -3.54 -4.97
CA PRO A 27 -14.49 -4.97 -4.90
C PRO A 27 -13.88 -5.50 -6.20
N ASP A 28 -14.29 -4.98 -7.34
CA ASP A 28 -13.76 -5.41 -8.65
C ASP A 28 -12.32 -4.97 -8.87
N LEU A 29 -11.91 -3.82 -8.32
CA LEU A 29 -10.51 -3.40 -8.34
C LEU A 29 -9.66 -4.31 -7.45
N VAL A 30 -10.15 -4.70 -6.28
CA VAL A 30 -9.45 -5.65 -5.39
C VAL A 30 -9.27 -7.02 -6.07
N LYS A 31 -10.33 -7.55 -6.70
CA LYS A 31 -10.26 -8.79 -7.48
C LYS A 31 -9.25 -8.66 -8.63
N ARG A 32 -9.24 -7.51 -9.31
CA ARG A 32 -8.29 -7.22 -10.38
C ARG A 32 -6.85 -7.20 -9.88
N MET A 33 -6.57 -6.56 -8.74
CA MET A 33 -5.24 -6.57 -8.10
C MET A 33 -4.75 -8.01 -7.89
N VAL A 34 -5.61 -8.85 -7.32
CA VAL A 34 -5.29 -10.27 -7.07
C VAL A 34 -5.06 -11.04 -8.36
N LYS A 35 -5.93 -10.86 -9.36
CA LYS A 35 -5.85 -11.53 -10.67
C LYS A 35 -4.57 -11.14 -11.43
N GLU A 36 -4.16 -9.89 -11.34
CA GLU A 36 -2.96 -9.39 -12.00
C GLU A 36 -1.66 -9.67 -11.23
N GLY A 37 -1.74 -10.36 -10.08
CA GLY A 37 -0.59 -10.85 -9.33
C GLY A 37 0.05 -9.82 -8.39
N HIS A 38 -0.67 -8.76 -8.06
CA HIS A 38 -0.27 -7.84 -7.00
C HIS A 38 -0.49 -8.46 -5.62
N LEU A 39 0.27 -7.99 -4.63
CA LEU A 39 0.00 -8.30 -3.24
C LEU A 39 -1.04 -7.31 -2.70
N VAL A 40 -2.05 -7.82 -2.00
CA VAL A 40 -2.99 -6.99 -1.24
C VAL A 40 -2.70 -7.20 0.24
N GLY A 41 -2.33 -6.13 0.94
CA GLY A 41 -2.00 -6.11 2.36
C GLY A 41 -3.04 -5.36 3.19
N ASN A 42 -2.93 -5.53 4.50
CA ASN A 42 -3.85 -4.98 5.49
C ASN A 42 -3.46 -3.56 5.89
N HIS A 43 -4.39 -2.61 5.74
CA HIS A 43 -4.24 -1.23 6.21
C HIS A 43 -5.30 -0.86 7.26
N THR A 44 -5.79 -1.86 7.98
CA THR A 44 -6.89 -1.81 8.96
C THR A 44 -8.28 -1.66 8.32
N PHE A 45 -9.31 -1.94 9.09
CA PHE A 45 -10.69 -1.85 8.61
C PHE A 45 -11.17 -0.40 8.50
N THR A 46 -10.98 0.41 9.58
CA THR A 46 -11.48 1.79 9.68
C THR A 46 -10.42 2.88 9.57
N HIS A 47 -9.14 2.52 9.42
CA HIS A 47 -8.00 3.45 9.35
C HIS A 47 -7.82 4.32 10.62
N PRO A 48 -7.90 3.77 11.84
CA PRO A 48 -7.68 4.53 13.06
C PRO A 48 -6.19 4.79 13.33
N ASP A 49 -5.91 5.64 14.30
CA ASP A 49 -4.57 5.71 14.89
C ASP A 49 -4.32 4.45 15.72
N MET A 50 -3.65 3.46 15.11
CA MET A 50 -3.41 2.18 15.75
C MET A 50 -2.46 2.27 16.95
N SER A 51 -1.66 3.33 17.07
CA SER A 51 -0.76 3.53 18.21
C SER A 51 -1.50 3.86 19.50
N GLU A 52 -2.72 4.36 19.40
CA GLU A 52 -3.57 4.70 20.54
C GLU A 52 -4.53 3.57 20.95
N ILE A 53 -4.61 2.48 20.18
CA ILE A 53 -5.44 1.33 20.54
C ILE A 53 -4.79 0.57 21.70
N ALA A 54 -5.44 0.65 22.87
CA ALA A 54 -4.89 0.12 24.12
C ALA A 54 -5.14 -1.38 24.33
N THR A 55 -6.19 -1.94 23.72
CA THR A 55 -6.56 -3.34 23.92
C THR A 55 -6.18 -4.22 22.76
N GLU A 56 -5.67 -5.40 23.07
CA GLU A 56 -5.35 -6.42 22.09
C GLU A 56 -6.57 -6.82 21.24
N GLU A 57 -7.73 -6.95 21.90
CA GLU A 57 -8.98 -7.28 21.21
C GLU A 57 -9.36 -6.26 20.14
N ALA A 58 -9.32 -4.95 20.46
CA ALA A 58 -9.64 -3.89 19.50
C ALA A 58 -8.62 -3.84 18.34
N PHE A 59 -7.34 -4.06 18.65
CA PHE A 59 -6.30 -4.15 17.64
C PHE A 59 -6.54 -5.34 16.69
N HIS A 60 -6.82 -6.51 17.23
CA HIS A 60 -7.12 -7.71 16.45
C HIS A 60 -8.37 -7.53 15.57
N GLN A 61 -9.41 -6.88 16.10
CA GLN A 61 -10.65 -6.65 15.34
C GLN A 61 -10.43 -5.77 14.10
N GLU A 62 -9.58 -4.74 14.18
CA GLU A 62 -9.25 -3.89 13.03
C GLU A 62 -8.59 -4.67 11.90
N LEU A 63 -7.75 -5.64 12.22
CA LEU A 63 -7.06 -6.46 11.23
C LEU A 63 -7.93 -7.62 10.73
N SER A 64 -8.58 -8.37 11.63
CA SER A 64 -9.35 -9.56 11.27
C SER A 64 -10.63 -9.23 10.51
N LYS A 65 -11.33 -8.16 10.83
CA LYS A 65 -12.49 -7.71 10.04
C LYS A 65 -12.13 -7.45 8.57
N LEU A 66 -10.95 -6.88 8.33
CA LEU A 66 -10.48 -6.67 6.96
C LEU A 66 -10.12 -7.99 6.27
N GLU A 67 -9.49 -8.92 6.98
CA GLU A 67 -9.20 -10.25 6.45
C GLU A 67 -10.47 -10.96 6.00
N ASP A 68 -11.51 -10.97 6.86
CA ASP A 68 -12.79 -11.60 6.59
C ASP A 68 -13.48 -10.98 5.36
N LEU A 69 -13.49 -9.65 5.29
CA LEU A 69 -14.06 -8.92 4.15
C LEU A 69 -13.30 -9.23 2.85
N TYR A 70 -11.96 -9.27 2.92
CA TYR A 70 -11.12 -9.61 1.77
C TYR A 70 -11.36 -11.06 1.31
N GLU A 71 -11.41 -12.02 2.23
CA GLU A 71 -11.68 -13.43 1.91
C GLU A 71 -13.07 -13.60 1.29
N LYS A 72 -14.09 -12.95 1.86
CA LYS A 72 -15.45 -12.92 1.30
C LYS A 72 -15.49 -12.34 -0.11
N THR A 73 -14.68 -11.31 -0.38
CA THR A 73 -14.68 -10.61 -1.66
C THR A 73 -13.90 -11.36 -2.74
N THR A 74 -12.76 -11.97 -2.38
CA THR A 74 -11.81 -12.55 -3.34
C THR A 74 -11.82 -14.08 -3.37
N GLY A 75 -12.38 -14.73 -2.37
CA GLY A 75 -12.29 -16.17 -2.16
C GLY A 75 -10.90 -16.65 -1.73
N LYS A 76 -10.00 -15.73 -1.33
CA LYS A 76 -8.62 -16.04 -0.94
C LYS A 76 -8.31 -15.46 0.43
N LYS A 77 -7.49 -16.16 1.21
CA LYS A 77 -6.95 -15.64 2.46
C LYS A 77 -5.98 -14.49 2.20
N MET A 78 -6.08 -13.44 3.02
CA MET A 78 -5.17 -12.30 2.96
C MET A 78 -3.78 -12.73 3.46
N LYS A 79 -2.75 -12.34 2.74
CA LYS A 79 -1.38 -12.50 3.23
C LYS A 79 -1.09 -11.53 4.38
N LYS A 80 -0.33 -11.97 5.35
CA LYS A 80 -0.08 -11.25 6.61
C LYS A 80 0.97 -10.13 6.46
N TYR A 81 0.65 -9.13 5.64
CA TYR A 81 1.42 -7.89 5.49
C TYR A 81 0.56 -6.72 5.92
N TYR A 82 1.06 -5.91 6.84
CA TYR A 82 0.36 -4.82 7.49
C TYR A 82 1.14 -3.53 7.36
N ARG A 83 0.47 -2.44 7.06
CA ARG A 83 1.01 -1.08 7.14
C ARG A 83 0.17 -0.27 8.10
N PRO A 84 0.79 0.27 9.20
CA PRO A 84 0.06 1.11 10.14
C PRO A 84 -0.49 2.37 9.46
N PRO A 85 -1.76 2.75 9.72
CA PRO A 85 -2.29 4.04 9.31
C PRO A 85 -1.37 5.18 9.73
N GLN A 86 -1.15 6.15 8.81
CA GLN A 86 -0.27 7.31 9.02
C GLN A 86 1.19 6.97 9.37
N GLY A 87 1.59 5.70 9.35
CA GLY A 87 2.89 5.27 9.83
C GLY A 87 3.07 5.36 11.36
N LYS A 88 1.99 5.59 12.11
CA LYS A 88 2.02 5.66 13.57
C LYS A 88 2.02 4.28 14.19
N TYR A 89 2.85 4.10 15.20
CA TYR A 89 3.00 2.83 15.90
C TYR A 89 3.41 3.03 17.36
N SER A 90 3.21 1.99 18.15
CA SER A 90 3.82 1.79 19.46
C SER A 90 4.50 0.42 19.51
N GLU A 91 5.43 0.21 20.43
CA GLU A 91 6.08 -1.09 20.58
C GLU A 91 5.07 -2.21 20.88
N SER A 92 4.06 -1.93 21.71
CA SER A 92 2.99 -2.88 22.02
C SER A 92 2.19 -3.26 20.80
N ASN A 93 1.82 -2.30 19.94
CA ASN A 93 1.04 -2.56 18.73
C ASN A 93 1.85 -3.31 17.66
N LEU A 94 3.15 -3.04 17.55
CA LEU A 94 4.02 -3.83 16.68
C LEU A 94 4.14 -5.27 17.17
N LYS A 95 4.18 -5.49 18.48
CA LYS A 95 4.18 -6.83 19.10
C LYS A 95 2.86 -7.56 18.82
N MET A 96 1.70 -6.90 19.01
CA MET A 96 0.38 -7.45 18.70
C MET A 96 0.29 -7.89 17.21
N ALA A 97 0.74 -7.04 16.28
CA ALA A 97 0.77 -7.40 14.86
C ALA A 97 1.64 -8.62 14.59
N LYS A 98 2.82 -8.70 15.20
CA LYS A 98 3.73 -9.83 15.07
C LYS A 98 3.12 -11.12 15.63
N GLU A 99 2.43 -11.07 16.76
CA GLU A 99 1.75 -12.21 17.38
C GLU A 99 0.60 -12.74 16.52
N MET A 100 -0.05 -11.86 15.75
CA MET A 100 -1.01 -12.25 14.71
C MET A 100 -0.35 -12.80 13.43
N GLY A 101 0.98 -12.88 13.38
CA GLY A 101 1.76 -13.36 12.24
C GLY A 101 1.98 -12.34 11.13
N TYR A 102 1.75 -11.05 11.39
CA TYR A 102 1.95 -10.00 10.41
C TYR A 102 3.41 -9.55 10.30
N HIS A 103 3.83 -9.28 9.05
CA HIS A 103 5.01 -8.47 8.76
C HIS A 103 4.55 -7.00 8.65
N THR A 104 5.04 -6.15 9.56
CA THR A 104 4.75 -4.71 9.53
C THR A 104 5.67 -4.01 8.54
N ILE A 105 5.09 -3.30 7.59
CA ILE A 105 5.79 -2.63 6.49
C ILE A 105 5.67 -1.12 6.65
N PHE A 106 6.81 -0.46 6.70
CA PHE A 106 6.96 0.99 6.59
C PHE A 106 7.49 1.37 5.20
N TRP A 107 8.06 2.55 5.04
CA TRP A 107 8.59 3.03 3.78
C TRP A 107 9.86 3.86 3.99
N SER A 108 10.66 3.99 2.94
CA SER A 108 11.88 4.83 2.95
C SER A 108 11.80 5.99 1.97
N LEU A 109 10.82 5.99 1.07
CA LEU A 109 10.62 7.04 0.08
C LEU A 109 9.13 7.33 -0.08
N ALA A 110 8.75 8.57 0.17
CA ALA A 110 7.39 9.08 -0.02
C ALA A 110 7.43 10.59 -0.28
N TYR A 111 6.31 11.15 -0.68
CA TYR A 111 6.08 12.59 -0.75
C TYR A 111 4.63 12.90 -0.35
N VAL A 112 4.30 14.17 -0.17
CA VAL A 112 2.96 14.60 0.24
C VAL A 112 2.03 14.50 -0.97
N ASP A 113 1.19 13.48 -1.01
CA ASP A 113 0.28 13.15 -2.11
C ASP A 113 -1.16 12.82 -1.66
N TRP A 114 -1.42 12.91 -0.36
CA TRP A 114 -2.68 12.45 0.25
C TRP A 114 -3.77 13.52 0.36
N TYR A 115 -3.46 14.81 0.14
CA TYR A 115 -4.46 15.87 0.14
C TYR A 115 -5.19 15.90 -1.20
N GLU A 116 -6.45 15.45 -1.24
CA GLU A 116 -7.22 15.38 -2.50
C GLU A 116 -7.47 16.75 -3.14
N SER A 117 -7.64 17.80 -2.31
CA SER A 117 -7.88 19.17 -2.75
C SER A 117 -6.62 19.98 -3.03
N ASP A 118 -5.44 19.45 -2.67
CA ASP A 118 -4.14 20.13 -2.84
C ASP A 118 -3.12 19.11 -3.36
N GLN A 119 -3.34 18.69 -4.59
CA GLN A 119 -2.46 17.73 -5.24
C GLN A 119 -1.21 18.41 -5.79
N PRO A 120 -0.01 17.84 -5.55
CA PRO A 120 1.21 18.34 -6.19
C PRO A 120 1.11 18.28 -7.70
N THR A 121 1.79 19.18 -8.38
CA THR A 121 1.91 19.12 -9.83
C THR A 121 2.71 17.89 -10.28
N ARG A 122 2.60 17.56 -11.57
CA ARG A 122 3.39 16.48 -12.17
C ARG A 122 4.91 16.71 -11.99
N GLU A 123 5.34 17.93 -12.22
CA GLU A 123 6.74 18.35 -12.12
C GLU A 123 7.24 18.20 -10.68
N GLU A 124 6.51 18.70 -9.69
CA GLU A 124 6.86 18.56 -8.27
C GLU A 124 6.93 17.10 -7.83
N ALA A 125 6.00 16.26 -8.29
CA ALA A 125 6.02 14.84 -7.98
C ALA A 125 7.30 14.17 -8.51
N LEU A 126 7.66 14.43 -9.75
CA LEU A 126 8.86 13.86 -10.38
C LEU A 126 10.14 14.39 -9.75
N GLU A 127 10.23 15.69 -9.46
CA GLU A 127 11.37 16.31 -8.78
C GLU A 127 11.59 15.73 -7.38
N LYS A 128 10.52 15.44 -6.65
CA LYS A 128 10.61 14.86 -5.30
C LYS A 128 10.92 13.37 -5.31
N MET A 129 10.46 12.63 -6.30
CA MET A 129 10.53 11.16 -6.28
C MET A 129 11.71 10.60 -7.06
N VAL A 130 11.98 11.12 -8.27
CA VAL A 130 13.01 10.54 -9.16
C VAL A 130 14.41 10.54 -8.56
N PRO A 131 14.93 11.65 -7.98
CA PRO A 131 16.31 11.68 -7.49
C PRO A 131 16.52 10.97 -6.16
N ARG A 132 15.42 10.68 -5.42
CA ARG A 132 15.51 10.09 -4.08
C ARG A 132 15.45 8.57 -4.08
N ILE A 133 15.29 7.95 -5.25
CA ILE A 133 15.30 6.48 -5.35
C ILE A 133 16.65 5.91 -4.94
N HIS A 134 16.64 4.79 -4.27
CA HIS A 134 17.83 4.07 -3.84
C HIS A 134 17.59 2.55 -3.87
N PRO A 135 18.66 1.71 -3.94
CA PRO A 135 18.51 0.26 -3.84
C PRO A 135 17.79 -0.16 -2.55
N GLY A 136 16.82 -1.05 -2.66
CA GLY A 136 16.02 -1.53 -1.53
C GLY A 136 14.97 -0.52 -1.04
N ALA A 137 14.69 0.55 -1.78
CA ALA A 137 13.64 1.50 -1.41
C ALA A 137 12.27 0.84 -1.32
N ILE A 138 11.56 1.10 -0.24
CA ILE A 138 10.12 0.84 -0.14
C ILE A 138 9.42 2.16 -0.41
N VAL A 139 8.78 2.25 -1.58
CA VAL A 139 8.15 3.48 -2.07
C VAL A 139 6.68 3.49 -1.70
N LEU A 140 6.24 4.55 -1.00
CA LEU A 140 4.84 4.79 -0.67
C LEU A 140 4.25 5.83 -1.63
N LEU A 141 3.16 5.44 -2.30
CA LEU A 141 2.33 6.31 -3.14
C LEU A 141 0.85 6.05 -2.81
N HIS A 142 0.05 7.11 -2.64
CA HIS A 142 -1.38 6.96 -2.43
C HIS A 142 -2.13 6.79 -3.76
N SER A 143 -2.93 5.75 -3.86
CA SER A 143 -3.71 5.45 -5.08
C SER A 143 -4.93 6.35 -5.28
N THR A 144 -5.29 7.14 -4.27
CA THR A 144 -6.29 8.22 -4.34
C THR A 144 -5.76 9.47 -5.02
N SER A 145 -4.44 9.64 -5.11
CA SER A 145 -3.81 10.77 -5.78
C SER A 145 -4.01 10.72 -7.29
N ALA A 146 -4.65 11.76 -7.84
CA ALA A 146 -4.79 11.95 -9.27
C ALA A 146 -3.43 12.17 -9.95
N THR A 147 -2.53 12.90 -9.28
CA THR A 147 -1.16 13.13 -9.75
C THR A 147 -0.38 11.82 -9.86
N ASN A 148 -0.45 10.94 -8.86
CA ASN A 148 0.20 9.64 -8.94
C ASN A 148 -0.29 8.81 -10.13
N ALA A 149 -1.60 8.84 -10.39
CA ALA A 149 -2.16 8.15 -11.56
C ALA A 149 -1.69 8.74 -12.91
N GLN A 150 -1.26 10.00 -12.94
CA GLN A 150 -0.73 10.65 -14.14
C GLN A 150 0.76 10.41 -14.33
N VAL A 151 1.55 10.46 -13.23
CA VAL A 151 3.02 10.44 -13.31
C VAL A 151 3.61 9.04 -13.22
N LEU A 152 2.86 8.03 -12.78
CA LEU A 152 3.40 6.71 -12.50
C LEU A 152 4.13 6.08 -13.70
N ASP A 153 3.62 6.25 -14.91
CA ASP A 153 4.24 5.74 -16.14
C ASP A 153 5.66 6.34 -16.32
N GLU A 154 5.77 7.64 -16.22
CA GLU A 154 7.07 8.32 -16.34
C GLU A 154 7.99 8.03 -15.16
N LEU A 155 7.46 7.95 -13.96
CA LEU A 155 8.22 7.65 -12.75
C LEU A 155 8.87 6.25 -12.85
N LEU A 156 8.10 5.24 -13.25
CA LEU A 156 8.61 3.90 -13.48
C LEU A 156 9.67 3.88 -14.60
N THR A 157 9.38 4.53 -15.74
CA THR A 157 10.33 4.63 -16.86
C THR A 157 11.66 5.23 -16.42
N ARG A 158 11.65 6.36 -15.71
CA ARG A 158 12.87 7.02 -15.24
C ARG A 158 13.68 6.18 -14.25
N TRP A 159 12.99 5.40 -13.40
CA TRP A 159 13.67 4.49 -12.47
C TRP A 159 14.21 3.24 -13.18
N GLU A 160 13.50 2.70 -14.18
CA GLU A 160 13.99 1.62 -15.04
C GLU A 160 15.25 2.05 -15.82
N GLU A 161 15.25 3.26 -16.38
CA GLU A 161 16.44 3.85 -17.05
C GLU A 161 17.64 4.02 -16.11
N LYS A 162 17.42 4.17 -14.81
CA LYS A 162 18.46 4.18 -13.77
C LYS A 162 18.89 2.77 -13.34
N GLY A 163 18.32 1.72 -13.92
CA GLY A 163 18.65 0.32 -13.64
C GLY A 163 17.88 -0.31 -12.48
N TYR A 164 16.83 0.32 -11.97
CA TYR A 164 15.98 -0.25 -10.92
C TYR A 164 14.97 -1.24 -11.49
N SER A 165 14.71 -2.29 -10.73
CA SER A 165 13.61 -3.24 -10.94
C SER A 165 12.68 -3.23 -9.73
N PHE A 166 11.43 -3.62 -9.93
CA PHE A 166 10.38 -3.50 -8.92
C PHE A 166 9.89 -4.87 -8.45
N LYS A 167 9.67 -5.00 -7.15
CA LYS A 167 9.17 -6.21 -6.52
C LYS A 167 8.10 -5.90 -5.50
N ARG A 168 7.27 -6.89 -5.20
CA ARG A 168 6.33 -6.82 -4.07
C ARG A 168 7.10 -6.95 -2.75
N VAL A 169 6.53 -6.40 -1.66
CA VAL A 169 7.19 -6.45 -0.34
C VAL A 169 7.36 -7.87 0.21
N ASP A 170 6.54 -8.84 -0.20
CA ASP A 170 6.69 -10.24 0.19
C ASP A 170 7.89 -10.96 -0.48
N GLN A 171 8.62 -10.27 -1.32
CA GLN A 171 9.87 -10.74 -1.90
C GLN A 171 11.11 -10.17 -1.19
N LEU A 172 10.89 -9.34 -0.16
CA LEU A 172 11.95 -8.77 0.69
C LEU A 172 12.13 -9.55 2.00
N THR A 173 11.18 -10.38 2.38
CA THR A 173 11.10 -11.14 3.64
C THR A 173 11.17 -12.63 3.40
#